data_fdd06a3ffab58aa684b49105830c5ba2
#
_entry.id   fdd06a3ffab58aa684b49105830c5ba2
#
_cell.length_a   1.000
_cell.length_b   1.000
_cell.length_c   1.000
_cell.angle_alpha   90.00
_cell.angle_beta   90.00
_cell.angle_gamma   90.00
#
_symmetry.space_group_name_H-M   'P 1'
#
loop_
_entity.id
_entity.type
_entity.pdbx_description
1 polymer ?
#
loop_
_entity_poly.entity_id
_entity_poly.type
_entity_poly.pdbx_seq_one_letter_code
_entity_poly.pdbx_strand_id
1 'polypeptide(L)'
;MAQMTMYEGINNSPITALDGDLSASATTIPVVAASAFPAPPSLCTIGTEDNAELVLYTGISGSTLTGCTRGFNGTTARAWPDETSVYRAFSEYDQKAIHNNIRDHESRLVQVEANTEPYVARYGVSGVGKSAAALTRLWEAVGLNATPGTDQTAGSSDFDGIVPFNRRKCVGSWSLADGAAKFTVNAYQGDADYAEDGTMGDYVAVEVTPFYYIDDRENGILGVSAGHHYGWEIHPVCKDADGNVREKTYLPVYELALKDGHAVSLPGYHPVFGAYKTVWDYARTYGDGTTLADCAIIEPSVVDHYEWLLQTIEWATQNPQTKMDGAVSMAYAAGDTIYLDATNANSVVCTGAIGDKFVVGQSIYIGATHSTTPSGVDAYNVITAIEKCDATGTVSSSGTYRKITFDGTPRSATGGTTTISSRPWKTGSCASVLGHTGSPVSNSSGKYPCMYRWRENPYGNINKTCLDLMDVRVAVGSSYKLQWYYNPDLTPAKYYPSSTSKPDATDLNNAANGWKLLSVETPVDSYKDGYIKEEGADPEYPLIRVPTLTSGGSASTYYCDYANLVNSPVVRAVRRRGYLNNGASSGPRYVNAYYAPSHAAWAYGGALFFSQKG
;
A
#
# COMPACT_ATOMS: atom_id res chain seq x y z
N MET A 1 -26.37 22.55 1.23
CA MET A 1 -26.87 23.62 0.32
C MET A 1 -28.38 23.67 0.44
N ALA A 2 -29.02 24.83 0.28
CA ALA A 2 -30.48 24.90 0.33
C ALA A 2 -31.09 24.20 -0.91
N GLN A 3 -32.19 23.50 -0.72
CA GLN A 3 -32.96 22.91 -1.82
C GLN A 3 -33.42 23.98 -2.80
N MET A 4 -33.35 23.67 -4.09
CA MET A 4 -33.86 24.52 -5.15
C MET A 4 -35.23 24.03 -5.61
N THR A 5 -36.11 24.95 -5.97
CA THR A 5 -37.43 24.59 -6.51
C THR A 5 -37.24 23.88 -7.85
N MET A 6 -37.85 22.71 -8.01
CA MET A 6 -37.89 21.98 -9.28
C MET A 6 -39.19 22.32 -9.99
N TYR A 7 -39.11 22.68 -11.26
CA TYR A 7 -40.28 23.01 -12.10
C TYR A 7 -40.58 21.87 -13.04
N GLU A 8 -41.86 21.59 -13.21
CA GLU A 8 -42.29 20.49 -14.07
C GLU A 8 -41.97 20.74 -15.57
N GLY A 9 -41.68 19.68 -16.26
CA GLY A 9 -41.62 19.63 -17.72
C GLY A 9 -42.99 19.32 -18.32
N ILE A 10 -43.07 19.29 -19.64
CA ILE A 10 -44.26 18.86 -20.37
C ILE A 10 -43.88 17.81 -21.40
N ASN A 11 -44.76 16.83 -21.61
CA ASN A 11 -44.51 15.76 -22.60
C ASN A 11 -44.23 16.33 -24.00
N ASN A 12 -43.17 15.80 -24.62
CA ASN A 12 -42.70 16.17 -25.96
C ASN A 12 -42.26 17.64 -26.14
N SER A 13 -42.18 18.44 -25.05
CA SER A 13 -41.76 19.85 -25.09
C SER A 13 -42.33 20.62 -26.29
N PRO A 14 -43.66 20.73 -26.43
CA PRO A 14 -44.28 21.36 -27.58
C PRO A 14 -43.85 22.82 -27.71
N ILE A 15 -43.68 23.27 -28.95
CA ILE A 15 -43.29 24.65 -29.28
C ILE A 15 -44.55 25.42 -29.68
N THR A 16 -44.71 26.60 -29.12
CA THR A 16 -45.70 27.61 -29.54
C THR A 16 -44.97 28.91 -29.92
N ALA A 17 -45.70 29.97 -30.20
CA ALA A 17 -45.13 31.28 -30.50
C ALA A 17 -45.75 32.39 -29.63
N LEU A 18 -45.11 33.54 -29.60
CA LEU A 18 -45.71 34.77 -29.07
C LEU A 18 -46.92 35.14 -29.88
N ASP A 19 -47.92 35.70 -29.23
CA ASP A 19 -49.12 36.28 -29.86
C ASP A 19 -49.01 37.81 -29.67
N GLY A 20 -48.18 38.45 -30.51
CA GLY A 20 -47.84 39.84 -30.53
C GLY A 20 -46.46 40.17 -29.98
N ASP A 21 -45.98 41.40 -30.30
CA ASP A 21 -44.69 41.93 -29.83
C ASP A 21 -44.61 41.98 -28.29
N LEU A 22 -43.50 41.50 -27.75
CA LEU A 22 -43.27 41.41 -26.30
C LEU A 22 -42.20 42.46 -25.89
N SER A 23 -42.49 43.35 -24.99
CA SER A 23 -41.50 44.31 -24.44
C SER A 23 -40.58 43.60 -23.43
N ALA A 24 -39.36 44.13 -23.22
CA ALA A 24 -38.40 43.61 -22.26
C ALA A 24 -38.92 43.69 -20.80
N SER A 25 -39.84 44.58 -20.48
CA SER A 25 -40.41 44.80 -19.16
C SER A 25 -41.76 44.13 -18.95
N ALA A 26 -42.28 43.40 -19.92
CA ALA A 26 -43.57 42.75 -19.82
C ALA A 26 -43.56 41.67 -18.70
N THR A 27 -44.60 41.69 -17.85
CA THR A 27 -44.83 40.69 -16.78
C THR A 27 -45.92 39.68 -17.15
N THR A 28 -46.44 39.80 -18.36
CA THR A 28 -47.36 38.85 -18.97
C THR A 28 -46.89 38.53 -20.37
N ILE A 29 -47.08 37.29 -20.82
CA ILE A 29 -46.60 36.81 -22.12
C ILE A 29 -47.77 36.18 -22.86
N PRO A 30 -48.38 36.86 -23.82
CA PRO A 30 -49.36 36.25 -24.71
C PRO A 30 -48.70 35.21 -25.61
N VAL A 31 -49.32 34.04 -25.70
CA VAL A 31 -48.83 32.94 -26.54
C VAL A 31 -49.98 32.33 -27.35
N VAL A 32 -49.68 31.82 -28.54
CA VAL A 32 -50.68 31.21 -29.41
C VAL A 32 -51.37 30.02 -28.74
N ALA A 33 -50.60 29.22 -27.96
CA ALA A 33 -51.15 28.03 -27.29
C ALA A 33 -50.58 27.88 -25.88
N ALA A 34 -51.29 28.28 -24.84
CA ALA A 34 -50.85 28.11 -23.45
C ALA A 34 -50.88 26.64 -23.00
N SER A 35 -51.54 25.75 -23.68
CA SER A 35 -51.49 24.29 -23.49
C SER A 35 -50.11 23.66 -23.76
N ALA A 36 -49.20 24.40 -24.39
CA ALA A 36 -47.80 24.02 -24.57
C ALA A 36 -46.94 24.11 -23.30
N PHE A 37 -47.51 24.54 -22.18
CA PHE A 37 -46.78 24.77 -20.93
C PHE A 37 -47.35 23.95 -19.75
N PRO A 38 -46.50 23.54 -18.81
CA PRO A 38 -46.91 22.90 -17.58
C PRO A 38 -47.78 23.81 -16.72
N ALA A 39 -48.46 23.22 -15.72
CA ALA A 39 -49.16 23.98 -14.70
C ALA A 39 -48.21 24.95 -13.95
N PRO A 40 -48.64 26.19 -13.67
CA PRO A 40 -47.81 27.15 -12.96
C PRO A 40 -47.64 26.76 -11.47
N PRO A 41 -46.50 27.12 -10.81
CA PRO A 41 -45.37 27.85 -11.40
C PRO A 41 -44.45 26.95 -12.24
N SER A 42 -43.98 27.45 -13.38
CA SER A 42 -43.01 26.74 -14.20
C SER A 42 -42.19 27.70 -15.08
N LEU A 43 -41.30 27.15 -15.90
CA LEU A 43 -40.40 27.91 -16.75
C LEU A 43 -40.84 27.85 -18.22
N CYS A 44 -40.58 28.92 -18.96
CA CYS A 44 -40.59 28.90 -20.43
C CYS A 44 -39.33 29.56 -20.97
N THR A 45 -38.95 29.16 -22.18
CA THR A 45 -37.84 29.73 -22.95
C THR A 45 -38.44 30.49 -24.13
N ILE A 46 -38.00 31.74 -24.33
CA ILE A 46 -38.36 32.56 -25.46
C ILE A 46 -37.15 32.70 -26.37
N GLY A 47 -37.34 32.46 -27.67
CA GLY A 47 -36.27 32.48 -28.67
C GLY A 47 -35.43 31.20 -28.65
N THR A 48 -34.39 31.18 -29.46
CA THR A 48 -33.47 30.05 -29.66
C THR A 48 -32.01 30.52 -29.60
N GLU A 49 -31.08 29.58 -29.52
CA GLU A 49 -29.63 29.81 -29.52
C GLU A 49 -29.14 30.69 -28.35
N ASP A 50 -28.02 31.34 -28.52
CA ASP A 50 -27.31 32.10 -27.47
C ASP A 50 -28.07 33.28 -26.88
N ASN A 51 -29.13 33.70 -27.54
CA ASN A 51 -29.97 34.83 -27.18
C ASN A 51 -31.27 34.43 -26.47
N ALA A 52 -31.52 33.16 -26.28
CA ALA A 52 -32.73 32.67 -25.63
C ALA A 52 -32.89 33.24 -24.20
N GLU A 53 -34.11 33.57 -23.83
CA GLU A 53 -34.45 34.09 -22.50
C GLU A 53 -35.24 33.03 -21.71
N LEU A 54 -34.78 32.74 -20.49
CA LEU A 54 -35.54 31.92 -19.54
C LEU A 54 -36.46 32.82 -18.72
N VAL A 55 -37.72 32.42 -18.58
CA VAL A 55 -38.75 33.15 -17.82
C VAL A 55 -39.44 32.19 -16.85
N LEU A 56 -39.57 32.62 -15.59
CA LEU A 56 -40.45 31.98 -14.60
C LEU A 56 -41.86 32.62 -14.69
N TYR A 57 -42.88 31.83 -14.91
CA TYR A 57 -44.27 32.27 -14.82
C TYR A 57 -44.98 31.60 -13.64
N THR A 58 -45.89 32.35 -12.97
CA THR A 58 -46.58 31.89 -11.78
C THR A 58 -48.10 31.70 -12.00
N GLY A 59 -48.62 31.99 -13.18
CA GLY A 59 -50.00 31.78 -13.55
C GLY A 59 -50.22 31.66 -15.06
N ILE A 60 -51.35 31.12 -15.45
CA ILE A 60 -51.85 31.08 -16.83
C ILE A 60 -53.28 31.58 -16.82
N SER A 61 -53.61 32.55 -17.70
CA SER A 61 -54.98 33.08 -17.89
C SER A 61 -55.31 33.08 -19.40
N GLY A 62 -56.19 32.19 -19.81
CA GLY A 62 -56.49 32.00 -21.23
C GLY A 62 -55.24 31.56 -21.99
N SER A 63 -54.84 32.31 -22.97
CA SER A 63 -53.61 32.09 -23.79
C SER A 63 -52.44 32.95 -23.28
N THR A 64 -52.45 33.46 -22.04
CA THR A 64 -51.38 34.35 -21.53
C THR A 64 -50.74 33.74 -20.28
N LEU A 65 -49.39 33.66 -20.28
CA LEU A 65 -48.62 33.38 -19.09
C LEU A 65 -48.54 34.64 -18.24
N THR A 66 -48.79 34.53 -16.91
CA THR A 66 -48.92 35.67 -16.00
C THR A 66 -47.97 35.56 -14.83
N GLY A 67 -47.70 36.70 -14.16
CA GLY A 67 -46.71 36.74 -13.07
C GLY A 67 -45.32 36.35 -13.52
N CYS A 68 -44.93 36.83 -14.69
CA CYS A 68 -43.66 36.46 -15.32
C CYS A 68 -42.48 37.21 -14.74
N THR A 69 -41.46 36.46 -14.27
CA THR A 69 -40.14 36.99 -13.95
C THR A 69 -39.24 36.80 -15.18
N ARG A 70 -38.94 37.90 -15.82
CA ARG A 70 -38.10 37.96 -17.04
C ARG A 70 -36.65 37.83 -16.72
N GLY A 71 -35.84 37.32 -17.63
CA GLY A 71 -34.40 37.15 -17.45
C GLY A 71 -34.05 36.20 -16.30
N PHE A 72 -34.86 35.17 -16.07
CA PHE A 72 -34.69 34.24 -14.96
C PHE A 72 -33.37 33.46 -15.08
N ASN A 73 -32.76 33.12 -13.94
CA ASN A 73 -31.49 32.38 -13.83
C ASN A 73 -30.32 33.03 -14.60
N GLY A 74 -30.28 34.37 -14.63
CA GLY A 74 -29.16 35.12 -15.24
C GLY A 74 -29.24 35.29 -16.75
N THR A 75 -30.32 34.88 -17.42
CA THR A 75 -30.59 35.25 -18.80
C THR A 75 -30.98 36.73 -18.89
N THR A 76 -30.95 37.32 -20.09
CA THR A 76 -31.24 38.77 -20.26
C THR A 76 -32.64 38.97 -20.79
N ALA A 77 -33.48 39.70 -20.06
CA ALA A 77 -34.78 40.15 -20.54
C ALA A 77 -34.61 41.11 -21.71
N ARG A 78 -35.31 40.84 -22.81
CA ARG A 78 -35.27 41.68 -24.05
C ARG A 78 -36.62 41.78 -24.71
N ALA A 79 -36.76 42.70 -25.65
CA ALA A 79 -37.93 42.77 -26.53
C ALA A 79 -37.87 41.61 -27.57
N TRP A 80 -39.01 40.99 -27.78
CA TRP A 80 -39.16 39.91 -28.73
C TRP A 80 -40.27 40.23 -29.74
N PRO A 81 -40.06 40.03 -31.03
CA PRO A 81 -41.09 40.24 -32.03
C PRO A 81 -42.18 39.18 -31.96
N ASP A 82 -43.32 39.50 -32.52
CA ASP A 82 -44.40 38.54 -32.73
C ASP A 82 -43.91 37.25 -33.42
N GLU A 83 -44.60 36.15 -33.22
CA GLU A 83 -44.27 34.82 -33.75
C GLU A 83 -42.93 34.24 -33.25
N THR A 84 -42.22 34.88 -32.32
CA THR A 84 -41.03 34.28 -31.68
C THR A 84 -41.40 33.00 -30.97
N SER A 85 -40.61 31.92 -31.18
CA SER A 85 -40.82 30.62 -30.55
C SER A 85 -40.77 30.69 -29.03
N VAL A 86 -41.74 30.05 -28.35
CA VAL A 86 -41.81 29.89 -26.89
C VAL A 86 -42.08 28.43 -26.58
N TYR A 87 -41.32 27.88 -25.65
CA TYR A 87 -41.40 26.46 -25.31
C TYR A 87 -40.83 26.18 -23.89
N ARG A 88 -41.06 25.00 -23.37
CA ARG A 88 -40.46 24.55 -22.13
C ARG A 88 -39.20 23.73 -22.43
N ALA A 89 -38.02 24.38 -22.40
CA ALA A 89 -36.75 23.69 -22.54
C ALA A 89 -36.28 23.13 -21.21
N PHE A 90 -35.47 22.04 -21.23
CA PHE A 90 -34.62 21.66 -20.11
C PHE A 90 -33.44 22.65 -20.04
N SER A 91 -33.34 23.40 -18.97
CA SER A 91 -32.41 24.51 -18.84
C SER A 91 -31.29 24.19 -17.83
N GLU A 92 -30.25 25.05 -17.80
CA GLU A 92 -29.20 24.98 -16.77
C GLU A 92 -29.78 25.07 -15.35
N TYR A 93 -30.87 25.86 -15.16
CA TYR A 93 -31.57 25.91 -13.87
C TYR A 93 -32.11 24.54 -13.46
N ASP A 94 -32.73 23.80 -14.37
CA ASP A 94 -33.27 22.46 -14.07
C ASP A 94 -32.15 21.50 -13.66
N GLN A 95 -31.03 21.54 -14.38
CA GLN A 95 -29.85 20.73 -14.05
C GLN A 95 -29.27 21.09 -12.68
N LYS A 96 -29.09 22.38 -12.40
CA LYS A 96 -28.61 22.86 -11.09
C LYS A 96 -29.56 22.47 -9.95
N ALA A 97 -30.88 22.57 -10.17
CA ALA A 97 -31.88 22.19 -9.19
C ALA A 97 -31.79 20.70 -8.85
N ILE A 98 -31.66 19.84 -9.86
CA ILE A 98 -31.48 18.40 -9.67
C ILE A 98 -30.19 18.11 -8.89
N HIS A 99 -29.05 18.66 -9.33
CA HIS A 99 -27.78 18.42 -8.66
C HIS A 99 -27.76 18.92 -7.20
N ASN A 100 -28.29 20.12 -6.95
CA ASN A 100 -28.30 20.67 -5.59
C ASN A 100 -29.23 19.88 -4.68
N ASN A 101 -30.39 19.43 -5.17
CA ASN A 101 -31.32 18.64 -4.38
C ASN A 101 -30.78 17.23 -4.10
N ILE A 102 -30.08 16.61 -5.06
CA ILE A 102 -29.38 15.34 -4.83
C ILE A 102 -28.33 15.51 -3.72
N ARG A 103 -27.45 16.52 -3.82
CA ARG A 103 -26.43 16.80 -2.81
C ARG A 103 -27.01 17.12 -1.42
N ASP A 104 -28.12 17.85 -1.36
CA ASP A 104 -28.82 18.09 -0.10
C ASP A 104 -29.39 16.80 0.48
N HIS A 105 -29.97 15.94 -0.37
CA HIS A 105 -30.48 14.63 0.05
C HIS A 105 -29.35 13.72 0.55
N GLU A 106 -28.23 13.65 -0.15
CA GLU A 106 -27.04 12.91 0.27
C GLU A 106 -26.53 13.43 1.63
N SER A 107 -26.42 14.75 1.78
CA SER A 107 -26.00 15.36 3.05
C SER A 107 -26.95 15.05 4.22
N ARG A 108 -28.25 14.97 3.97
CA ARG A 108 -29.26 14.61 4.98
C ARG A 108 -29.27 13.13 5.30
N LEU A 109 -29.05 12.26 4.31
CA LEU A 109 -28.88 10.81 4.52
C LEU A 109 -27.68 10.52 5.41
N VAL A 110 -26.54 11.17 5.16
CA VAL A 110 -25.35 11.08 6.02
C VAL A 110 -25.69 11.44 7.47
N GLN A 111 -26.47 12.50 7.69
CA GLN A 111 -26.87 12.90 9.05
C GLN A 111 -27.85 11.92 9.70
N VAL A 112 -28.74 11.33 8.92
CA VAL A 112 -29.70 10.32 9.41
C VAL A 112 -28.95 9.03 9.76
N GLU A 113 -28.07 8.56 8.89
CA GLU A 113 -27.24 7.38 9.15
C GLU A 113 -26.35 7.59 10.38
N ALA A 114 -25.71 8.74 10.50
CA ALA A 114 -24.90 9.09 11.69
C ALA A 114 -25.71 9.13 13.00
N ASN A 115 -27.02 9.34 12.92
CA ASN A 115 -27.90 9.41 14.09
C ASN A 115 -28.67 8.12 14.37
N THR A 116 -28.73 7.16 13.44
CA THR A 116 -29.48 5.90 13.56
C THR A 116 -28.61 4.67 13.73
N GLU A 117 -27.35 4.70 13.26
CA GLU A 117 -26.39 3.63 13.54
C GLU A 117 -25.88 3.73 14.98
N PRO A 118 -25.66 2.60 15.67
CA PRO A 118 -24.96 2.61 16.95
C PRO A 118 -23.59 3.29 16.74
N TYR A 119 -23.22 4.20 17.64
CA TYR A 119 -21.92 4.86 17.56
C TYR A 119 -20.79 3.83 17.53
N VAL A 120 -20.02 3.84 16.47
CA VAL A 120 -18.83 2.99 16.33
C VAL A 120 -17.59 3.91 16.28
N ALA A 121 -16.63 3.60 17.14
CA ALA A 121 -15.40 4.36 17.22
C ALA A 121 -14.59 4.28 15.93
N ARG A 122 -13.99 5.40 15.54
CA ARG A 122 -13.10 5.52 14.38
C ARG A 122 -11.79 6.16 14.78
N TYR A 123 -10.73 5.70 14.21
CA TYR A 123 -9.37 6.11 14.55
C TYR A 123 -8.64 6.55 13.29
N GLY A 124 -8.02 7.73 13.32
CA GLY A 124 -7.41 8.23 12.10
C GLY A 124 -6.40 9.34 12.30
N VAL A 125 -5.89 9.82 11.17
CA VAL A 125 -4.94 10.92 11.07
C VAL A 125 -5.25 11.81 9.87
N SER A 126 -4.79 13.06 9.94
CA SER A 126 -4.80 14.01 8.80
C SER A 126 -3.40 14.57 8.54
N GLY A 127 -3.22 15.11 7.32
CA GLY A 127 -1.95 15.66 6.85
C GLY A 127 -1.15 14.70 5.95
N VAL A 128 -1.71 13.56 5.59
CA VAL A 128 -1.07 12.56 4.71
C VAL A 128 -0.83 13.16 3.32
N GLY A 129 0.37 12.91 2.77
CA GLY A 129 0.79 13.50 1.49
C GLY A 129 1.19 14.98 1.58
N LYS A 130 1.12 15.60 2.76
CA LYS A 130 1.67 16.95 2.99
C LYS A 130 3.14 16.88 3.40
N SER A 131 3.85 18.01 3.38
CA SER A 131 5.30 18.06 3.61
C SER A 131 5.76 17.62 5.00
N ALA A 132 4.93 17.82 6.03
CA ALA A 132 5.27 17.40 7.39
C ALA A 132 5.16 15.88 7.54
N ALA A 133 6.19 15.22 8.06
CA ALA A 133 6.14 13.80 8.36
C ALA A 133 5.21 13.49 9.54
N ALA A 134 5.14 14.38 10.54
CA ALA A 134 4.21 14.26 11.66
C ALA A 134 2.78 14.57 11.20
N LEU A 135 1.82 13.77 11.65
CA LEU A 135 0.40 13.85 11.33
C LEU A 135 -0.42 14.27 12.54
N THR A 136 -1.61 14.80 12.28
CA THR A 136 -2.55 15.16 13.33
C THR A 136 -3.56 14.03 13.54
N ARG A 137 -3.72 13.56 14.78
CA ARG A 137 -4.70 12.53 15.12
C ARG A 137 -6.13 13.07 14.99
N LEU A 138 -7.02 12.22 14.54
CA LEU A 138 -8.42 12.49 14.34
C LEU A 138 -9.29 11.53 15.17
N TRP A 139 -10.48 11.98 15.50
CA TRP A 139 -11.53 11.22 16.18
C TRP A 139 -11.04 10.59 17.49
N GLU A 140 -11.35 9.35 17.76
CA GLU A 140 -10.96 8.63 18.98
C GLU A 140 -9.48 8.27 19.06
N ALA A 141 -8.70 8.54 17.99
CA ALA A 141 -7.25 8.45 18.04
C ALA A 141 -6.60 9.63 18.80
N VAL A 142 -7.33 10.73 19.04
CA VAL A 142 -6.80 11.90 19.76
C VAL A 142 -6.41 11.51 21.18
N GLY A 143 -5.15 11.78 21.55
CA GLY A 143 -4.60 11.45 22.87
C GLY A 143 -4.00 10.05 22.98
N LEU A 144 -4.25 9.14 22.04
CA LEU A 144 -3.65 7.81 22.06
C LEU A 144 -2.17 7.85 21.73
N ASN A 145 -1.39 6.97 22.34
CA ASN A 145 0.06 6.84 22.17
C ASN A 145 0.46 5.39 21.94
N ALA A 146 1.60 5.21 21.26
CA ALA A 146 2.22 3.91 21.10
C ALA A 146 3.75 4.06 21.10
N THR A 147 4.43 3.15 21.78
CA THR A 147 5.88 3.10 21.90
C THR A 147 6.37 1.68 21.66
N PRO A 148 7.29 1.45 20.71
CA PRO A 148 7.86 0.12 20.49
C PRO A 148 8.75 -0.31 21.66
N GLY A 149 8.76 -1.61 21.94
CA GLY A 149 9.57 -2.22 22.98
C GLY A 149 10.97 -2.64 22.52
N THR A 150 11.71 -3.21 23.46
CA THR A 150 12.99 -3.90 23.23
C THR A 150 13.00 -5.21 24.03
N ASP A 151 14.13 -5.90 24.10
CA ASP A 151 14.34 -7.04 24.99
C ASP A 151 14.47 -6.65 26.48
N GLN A 152 14.62 -5.35 26.78
CA GLN A 152 14.75 -4.81 28.16
C GLN A 152 13.53 -3.98 28.59
N THR A 153 12.80 -3.42 27.64
CA THR A 153 11.68 -2.51 27.93
C THR A 153 10.45 -2.95 27.14
N ALA A 154 9.37 -3.23 27.85
CA ALA A 154 8.10 -3.57 27.18
C ALA A 154 7.58 -2.38 26.37
N GLY A 155 7.12 -2.66 25.15
CA GLY A 155 6.36 -1.72 24.35
C GLY A 155 4.98 -1.46 24.98
N SER A 156 4.35 -0.38 24.56
CA SER A 156 2.97 -0.05 24.94
C SER A 156 2.21 0.55 23.78
N SER A 157 0.91 0.27 23.69
CA SER A 157 0.05 0.91 22.69
C SER A 157 -1.36 1.06 23.25
N ASP A 158 -1.88 2.29 23.21
CA ASP A 158 -3.28 2.57 23.54
C ASP A 158 -4.24 2.02 22.44
N PHE A 159 -3.70 1.54 21.33
CA PHE A 159 -4.47 0.87 20.26
C PHE A 159 -4.66 -0.63 20.48
N ASP A 160 -4.13 -1.19 21.55
CA ASP A 160 -4.32 -2.60 21.87
C ASP A 160 -5.80 -2.89 22.18
N GLY A 161 -6.32 -3.97 21.62
CA GLY A 161 -7.75 -4.29 21.70
C GLY A 161 -8.64 -3.58 20.67
N ILE A 162 -8.14 -2.57 19.95
CA ILE A 162 -8.88 -1.85 18.90
C ILE A 162 -8.74 -2.57 17.55
N VAL A 163 -9.86 -2.87 16.88
CA VAL A 163 -9.86 -3.37 15.51
C VAL A 163 -9.45 -2.24 14.56
N PRO A 164 -8.50 -2.45 13.62
CA PRO A 164 -7.82 -3.70 13.25
C PRO A 164 -6.45 -3.90 13.94
N PHE A 165 -6.12 -3.16 14.99
CA PHE A 165 -4.82 -3.23 15.67
C PHE A 165 -4.69 -4.46 16.59
N ASN A 166 -5.79 -5.07 17.01
CA ASN A 166 -5.86 -6.21 17.93
C ASN A 166 -5.54 -7.56 17.27
N ARG A 167 -4.42 -7.65 16.58
CA ARG A 167 -3.99 -8.89 15.92
C ARG A 167 -3.69 -10.00 16.95
N ARG A 168 -4.09 -11.22 16.61
CA ARG A 168 -3.74 -12.41 17.40
C ARG A 168 -2.72 -13.25 16.63
N LYS A 169 -1.62 -13.61 17.29
CA LYS A 169 -0.62 -14.52 16.73
C LYS A 169 -1.10 -15.96 16.90
N CYS A 170 -1.00 -16.78 15.85
CA CYS A 170 -1.40 -18.17 15.85
C CYS A 170 -0.46 -19.01 14.98
N VAL A 171 -0.51 -20.32 15.15
CA VAL A 171 0.18 -21.30 14.33
C VAL A 171 -0.82 -22.29 13.74
N GLY A 172 -0.57 -22.74 12.53
CA GLY A 172 -1.42 -23.68 11.83
C GLY A 172 -0.87 -24.09 10.49
N SER A 173 -1.75 -24.61 9.65
CA SER A 173 -1.37 -25.06 8.30
C SER A 173 -2.45 -24.70 7.29
N TRP A 174 -2.02 -24.48 6.05
CA TRP A 174 -2.90 -24.33 4.90
C TRP A 174 -3.24 -25.69 4.30
N SER A 175 -4.47 -25.84 3.86
CA SER A 175 -4.97 -27.00 3.14
C SER A 175 -5.85 -26.57 1.98
N LEU A 176 -6.06 -27.44 0.99
CA LEU A 176 -7.02 -27.24 -0.07
C LEU A 176 -8.38 -27.77 0.37
N ALA A 177 -9.40 -26.91 0.40
CA ALA A 177 -10.78 -27.30 0.68
C ALA A 177 -11.70 -26.64 -0.35
N ASP A 178 -12.56 -27.40 -1.00
CA ASP A 178 -13.50 -26.94 -2.03
C ASP A 178 -12.84 -26.14 -3.17
N GLY A 179 -11.59 -26.50 -3.51
CA GLY A 179 -10.80 -25.83 -4.54
C GLY A 179 -10.16 -24.50 -4.13
N ALA A 180 -10.20 -24.15 -2.84
CA ALA A 180 -9.63 -22.94 -2.27
C ALA A 180 -8.62 -23.25 -1.15
N ALA A 181 -7.62 -22.38 -0.98
CA ALA A 181 -6.73 -22.45 0.17
C ALA A 181 -7.49 -22.04 1.44
N LYS A 182 -7.45 -22.90 2.46
CA LYS A 182 -8.06 -22.68 3.78
C LYS A 182 -7.02 -22.83 4.88
N PHE A 183 -6.94 -21.85 5.77
CA PHE A 183 -6.09 -21.93 6.95
C PHE A 183 -6.81 -22.58 8.12
N THR A 184 -6.14 -23.51 8.77
CA THR A 184 -6.59 -24.12 10.03
C THR A 184 -5.67 -23.66 11.13
N VAL A 185 -6.21 -22.94 12.11
CA VAL A 185 -5.49 -22.56 13.33
C VAL A 185 -5.42 -23.78 14.25
N ASN A 186 -4.22 -24.17 14.65
CA ASN A 186 -3.99 -25.27 15.60
C ASN A 186 -3.81 -24.77 17.04
N ALA A 187 -3.15 -23.59 17.21
CA ALA A 187 -3.02 -22.95 18.52
C ALA A 187 -2.82 -21.43 18.37
N TYR A 188 -3.27 -20.68 19.37
CA TYR A 188 -2.97 -19.25 19.52
C TYR A 188 -1.84 -19.03 20.50
N GLN A 189 -1.09 -17.94 20.34
CA GLN A 189 -0.08 -17.56 21.32
C GLN A 189 -0.70 -17.38 22.71
N GLY A 190 -0.15 -18.08 23.70
CA GLY A 190 -0.68 -18.16 25.06
C GLY A 190 -1.42 -19.46 25.36
N ASP A 191 -1.78 -20.28 24.37
CA ASP A 191 -2.31 -21.61 24.59
C ASP A 191 -1.18 -22.54 25.09
N ALA A 192 -1.53 -23.56 25.87
CA ALA A 192 -0.55 -24.43 26.52
C ALA A 192 0.28 -25.29 25.53
N ASP A 193 -0.27 -25.57 24.36
CA ASP A 193 0.33 -26.36 23.29
C ASP A 193 0.92 -25.50 22.16
N TYR A 194 0.90 -24.17 22.29
CA TYR A 194 1.46 -23.28 21.28
C TYR A 194 2.96 -23.49 21.07
N ALA A 195 3.36 -23.82 19.87
CA ALA A 195 4.77 -23.97 19.48
C ALA A 195 4.99 -23.52 18.03
N GLU A 196 6.11 -22.85 17.77
CA GLU A 196 6.49 -22.36 16.43
C GLU A 196 7.63 -23.19 15.80
N ASP A 197 7.87 -24.40 16.29
CA ASP A 197 8.95 -25.31 15.84
C ASP A 197 8.55 -26.20 14.64
N GLY A 198 7.31 -26.05 14.17
CA GLY A 198 6.72 -26.84 13.10
C GLY A 198 5.91 -28.05 13.57
N THR A 199 5.84 -28.32 14.88
CA THR A 199 5.00 -29.42 15.43
C THR A 199 3.52 -29.09 15.40
N MET A 200 3.17 -27.81 15.54
CA MET A 200 1.78 -27.31 15.51
C MET A 200 1.39 -26.73 14.13
N GLY A 201 2.20 -26.97 13.10
CA GLY A 201 2.00 -26.48 11.75
C GLY A 201 3.23 -25.72 11.24
N ASP A 202 3.28 -25.52 9.96
CA ASP A 202 4.41 -24.95 9.24
C ASP A 202 4.21 -23.47 8.86
N TYR A 203 3.13 -22.86 9.40
CA TYR A 203 2.77 -21.48 9.10
C TYR A 203 2.35 -20.73 10.36
N VAL A 204 3.21 -19.82 10.82
CA VAL A 204 2.87 -18.87 11.89
C VAL A 204 2.27 -17.62 11.25
N ALA A 205 1.11 -17.25 11.74
CA ALA A 205 0.31 -16.14 11.20
C ALA A 205 -0.11 -15.14 12.25
N VAL A 206 -0.51 -13.96 11.79
CA VAL A 206 -1.39 -13.06 12.53
C VAL A 206 -2.79 -13.10 11.93
N GLU A 207 -3.78 -13.24 12.81
CA GLU A 207 -5.19 -13.17 12.47
C GLU A 207 -5.62 -11.70 12.36
N VAL A 208 -6.24 -11.33 11.25
CA VAL A 208 -6.79 -10.00 10.97
C VAL A 208 -8.29 -10.08 10.91
N THR A 209 -8.97 -9.33 11.76
CA THR A 209 -10.43 -9.16 11.74
C THR A 209 -10.82 -8.15 10.68
N PRO A 210 -11.89 -8.37 9.90
CA PRO A 210 -12.40 -7.39 8.94
C PRO A 210 -12.67 -6.03 9.58
N PHE A 211 -12.36 -4.97 8.85
CA PHE A 211 -12.50 -3.60 9.30
C PHE A 211 -12.82 -2.65 8.14
N TYR A 212 -13.43 -1.55 8.46
CA TYR A 212 -13.68 -0.44 7.53
C TYR A 212 -12.50 0.53 7.53
N TYR A 213 -12.22 1.13 6.37
CA TYR A 213 -11.18 2.13 6.22
C TYR A 213 -11.62 3.28 5.33
N ILE A 214 -10.91 4.40 5.46
CA ILE A 214 -10.89 5.51 4.51
C ILE A 214 -9.43 5.87 4.17
N ASP A 215 -9.15 6.08 2.88
CA ASP A 215 -7.91 6.66 2.36
C ASP A 215 -8.26 7.82 1.43
N ASP A 216 -8.60 8.96 2.03
CA ASP A 216 -8.94 10.20 1.32
C ASP A 216 -7.68 11.05 1.14
N ARG A 217 -6.98 10.86 0.02
CA ARG A 217 -5.73 11.58 -0.29
C ARG A 217 -5.95 13.01 -0.71
N GLU A 218 -7.12 13.38 -1.19
CA GLU A 218 -7.45 14.76 -1.53
C GLU A 218 -7.41 15.64 -0.27
N ASN A 219 -8.04 15.16 0.79
CA ASN A 219 -8.06 15.83 2.09
C ASN A 219 -6.91 15.41 3.02
N GLY A 220 -6.12 14.40 2.63
CA GLY A 220 -5.00 13.87 3.39
C GLY A 220 -5.43 13.11 4.64
N ILE A 221 -6.57 12.41 4.60
CA ILE A 221 -7.17 11.70 5.74
C ILE A 221 -7.01 10.20 5.58
N LEU A 222 -6.55 9.54 6.63
CA LEU A 222 -6.60 8.09 6.79
C LEU A 222 -7.42 7.74 8.03
N GLY A 223 -8.20 6.65 7.95
CA GLY A 223 -8.96 6.18 9.08
C GLY A 223 -9.31 4.70 9.04
N VAL A 224 -9.56 4.12 10.21
CA VAL A 224 -10.01 2.74 10.41
C VAL A 224 -11.13 2.69 11.45
N SER A 225 -12.03 1.71 11.32
CA SER A 225 -13.12 1.45 12.24
C SER A 225 -13.53 -0.03 12.22
N ALA A 226 -14.03 -0.53 13.34
CA ALA A 226 -14.64 -1.85 13.41
C ALA A 226 -16.03 -1.93 12.74
N GLY A 227 -16.72 -0.80 12.57
CA GLY A 227 -18.04 -0.73 11.98
C GLY A 227 -18.12 0.26 10.82
N HIS A 228 -19.23 0.20 10.10
CA HIS A 228 -19.48 1.02 8.92
C HIS A 228 -19.59 2.50 9.25
N HIS A 229 -19.04 3.34 8.38
CA HIS A 229 -19.29 4.77 8.28
C HIS A 229 -19.54 5.14 6.82
N TYR A 230 -20.33 6.17 6.57
CA TYR A 230 -20.61 6.61 5.21
C TYR A 230 -19.33 6.93 4.44
N GLY A 231 -19.20 6.36 3.23
CA GLY A 231 -18.02 6.49 2.39
C GLY A 231 -16.81 5.65 2.82
N TRP A 232 -16.95 4.81 3.85
CA TRP A 232 -15.92 3.87 4.26
C TRP A 232 -16.22 2.48 3.72
N GLU A 233 -15.18 1.75 3.37
CA GLU A 233 -15.26 0.42 2.78
C GLU A 233 -14.51 -0.62 3.62
N ILE A 234 -14.89 -1.89 3.50
CA ILE A 234 -14.07 -2.99 4.04
C ILE A 234 -12.75 -3.03 3.29
N HIS A 235 -11.64 -3.03 4.04
CA HIS A 235 -10.31 -3.06 3.45
C HIS A 235 -10.10 -4.33 2.59
N PRO A 236 -9.58 -4.22 1.36
CA PRO A 236 -9.41 -5.36 0.44
C PRO A 236 -8.55 -6.51 0.99
N VAL A 237 -7.66 -6.26 1.95
CA VAL A 237 -6.93 -7.35 2.66
C VAL A 237 -7.86 -8.35 3.34
N CYS A 238 -9.08 -7.94 3.66
CA CYS A 238 -10.13 -8.76 4.29
C CYS A 238 -11.13 -9.33 3.28
N LYS A 239 -10.90 -9.16 1.98
CA LYS A 239 -11.76 -9.69 0.91
C LYS A 239 -11.06 -10.83 0.17
N ASP A 240 -11.86 -11.77 -0.33
CA ASP A 240 -11.38 -12.80 -1.26
C ASP A 240 -11.25 -12.24 -2.70
N ALA A 241 -10.85 -13.09 -3.65
CA ALA A 241 -10.70 -12.72 -5.05
C ALA A 241 -12.04 -12.34 -5.73
N ASP A 242 -13.16 -12.80 -5.20
CA ASP A 242 -14.50 -12.51 -5.68
C ASP A 242 -15.11 -11.26 -5.00
N GLY A 243 -14.37 -10.64 -4.06
CA GLY A 243 -14.78 -9.45 -3.32
C GLY A 243 -15.61 -9.71 -2.07
N ASN A 244 -15.85 -10.99 -1.69
CA ASN A 244 -16.58 -11.32 -0.47
C ASN A 244 -15.71 -11.05 0.76
N VAL A 245 -16.33 -10.60 1.84
CA VAL A 245 -15.64 -10.37 3.11
C VAL A 245 -15.34 -11.71 3.77
N ARG A 246 -14.06 -11.97 4.06
CA ARG A 246 -13.62 -13.14 4.83
C ARG A 246 -13.96 -12.95 6.29
N GLU A 247 -14.26 -14.02 6.98
CA GLU A 247 -14.41 -13.99 8.44
C GLU A 247 -13.10 -13.58 9.11
N LYS A 248 -11.99 -14.11 8.64
CA LYS A 248 -10.61 -13.78 9.06
C LYS A 248 -9.64 -13.83 7.89
N THR A 249 -8.61 -13.01 7.98
CA THR A 249 -7.45 -13.09 7.08
C THR A 249 -6.21 -13.46 7.90
N TYR A 250 -5.39 -14.35 7.36
CA TYR A 250 -4.17 -14.82 8.02
C TYR A 250 -2.95 -14.34 7.24
N LEU A 251 -2.18 -13.43 7.84
CA LEU A 251 -0.96 -12.90 7.25
C LEU A 251 0.27 -13.57 7.89
N PRO A 252 1.32 -13.89 7.12
CA PRO A 252 2.50 -14.53 7.66
C PRO A 252 3.20 -13.63 8.69
N VAL A 253 3.69 -14.23 9.76
CA VAL A 253 4.55 -13.54 10.74
C VAL A 253 5.94 -13.33 10.16
N TYR A 254 6.46 -14.34 9.48
CA TYR A 254 7.85 -14.43 9.05
C TYR A 254 7.99 -14.30 7.53
N GLU A 255 9.16 -13.85 7.11
CA GLU A 255 9.59 -13.90 5.72
C GLU A 255 9.62 -15.35 5.22
N LEU A 256 9.38 -15.56 3.91
CA LEU A 256 9.40 -16.87 3.29
C LEU A 256 10.77 -17.53 3.48
N ALA A 257 10.77 -18.71 4.06
CA ALA A 257 11.94 -19.55 4.24
C ALA A 257 11.66 -21.00 3.81
N LEU A 258 12.68 -21.84 3.81
CA LEU A 258 12.54 -23.27 3.53
C LEU A 258 12.93 -24.10 4.74
N LYS A 259 12.09 -25.10 5.04
CA LYS A 259 12.38 -26.21 5.96
C LYS A 259 12.33 -27.50 5.14
N ASP A 260 13.43 -28.24 5.10
CA ASP A 260 13.54 -29.49 4.34
C ASP A 260 13.12 -29.37 2.86
N GLY A 261 13.38 -28.21 2.24
CA GLY A 261 13.03 -27.91 0.86
C GLY A 261 11.61 -27.39 0.64
N HIS A 262 10.77 -27.30 1.67
CA HIS A 262 9.38 -26.81 1.59
C HIS A 262 9.25 -25.42 2.18
N ALA A 263 8.42 -24.59 1.55
CA ALA A 263 8.11 -23.23 1.99
C ALA A 263 7.44 -23.21 3.36
N VAL A 264 7.90 -22.34 4.24
CA VAL A 264 7.35 -22.17 5.60
C VAL A 264 7.28 -20.70 6.00
N SER A 265 6.42 -20.41 6.99
CA SER A 265 6.47 -19.17 7.81
C SER A 265 6.78 -19.58 9.25
N LEU A 266 8.04 -19.95 9.52
CA LEU A 266 8.54 -20.42 10.82
C LEU A 266 9.79 -19.66 11.25
N PRO A 267 10.10 -19.55 12.55
CA PRO A 267 11.34 -18.94 13.04
C PRO A 267 12.54 -19.86 12.85
N GLY A 268 13.74 -19.28 12.84
CA GLY A 268 15.02 -19.99 12.84
C GLY A 268 15.63 -20.23 11.47
N TYR A 269 15.00 -19.83 10.39
CA TYR A 269 15.45 -20.04 9.02
C TYR A 269 15.92 -18.75 8.36
N HIS A 270 16.86 -18.86 7.42
CA HIS A 270 17.20 -17.73 6.57
C HIS A 270 16.10 -17.52 5.51
N PRO A 271 15.69 -16.26 5.26
CA PRO A 271 14.77 -15.96 4.17
C PRO A 271 15.33 -16.41 2.82
N VAL A 272 14.46 -16.96 1.96
CA VAL A 272 14.83 -17.26 0.56
C VAL A 272 15.12 -15.99 -0.22
N PHE A 273 15.92 -16.13 -1.28
CA PHE A 273 16.20 -15.03 -2.18
C PHE A 273 16.31 -15.47 -3.63
N GLY A 274 16.12 -14.54 -4.57
CA GLY A 274 16.26 -14.86 -5.99
C GLY A 274 15.67 -13.84 -6.94
N ALA A 275 15.57 -14.25 -8.20
CA ALA A 275 14.81 -13.55 -9.22
C ALA A 275 13.30 -13.63 -8.94
N TYR A 276 12.51 -12.81 -9.62
CA TYR A 276 11.05 -12.78 -9.50
C TYR A 276 10.41 -14.17 -9.51
N LYS A 277 10.68 -14.95 -10.57
CA LYS A 277 10.16 -16.31 -10.69
C LYS A 277 10.69 -17.25 -9.59
N THR A 278 11.98 -17.15 -9.27
CA THR A 278 12.61 -18.03 -8.27
C THR A 278 11.97 -17.88 -6.88
N VAL A 279 11.67 -16.64 -6.48
CA VAL A 279 10.99 -16.40 -5.19
C VAL A 279 9.57 -16.98 -5.23
N TRP A 280 8.89 -16.89 -6.36
CA TRP A 280 7.58 -17.52 -6.53
C TRP A 280 7.66 -19.05 -6.55
N ASP A 281 8.67 -19.62 -7.23
CA ASP A 281 8.92 -21.07 -7.23
C ASP A 281 9.07 -21.60 -5.80
N TYR A 282 9.80 -20.89 -4.94
CA TYR A 282 9.92 -21.27 -3.52
C TYR A 282 8.56 -21.27 -2.80
N ALA A 283 7.70 -20.27 -2.98
CA ALA A 283 6.38 -20.25 -2.37
C ALA A 283 5.56 -21.50 -2.75
N ARG A 284 5.67 -21.95 -3.99
CA ARG A 284 4.95 -23.12 -4.52
C ARG A 284 5.40 -24.46 -3.92
N THR A 285 6.50 -24.50 -3.17
CA THR A 285 6.96 -25.72 -2.50
C THR A 285 6.26 -26.00 -1.17
N TYR A 286 5.28 -25.18 -0.77
CA TYR A 286 4.56 -25.36 0.49
C TYR A 286 3.86 -26.75 0.56
N GLY A 287 3.90 -27.38 1.72
CA GLY A 287 3.32 -28.69 1.94
C GLY A 287 3.99 -29.77 1.08
N ASP A 288 3.22 -30.44 0.22
CA ASP A 288 3.73 -31.44 -0.75
C ASP A 288 4.29 -30.83 -2.04
N GLY A 289 4.28 -29.49 -2.18
CA GLY A 289 4.72 -28.77 -3.38
C GLY A 289 3.80 -28.95 -4.60
N THR A 290 2.63 -29.55 -4.42
CA THR A 290 1.67 -29.84 -5.51
C THR A 290 0.25 -29.39 -5.18
N THR A 291 -0.32 -29.81 -4.09
CA THR A 291 -1.72 -29.56 -3.73
C THR A 291 -2.06 -28.09 -3.60
N LEU A 292 -1.20 -27.30 -2.98
CA LEU A 292 -1.37 -25.85 -2.79
C LEU A 292 -0.54 -25.00 -3.74
N ALA A 293 0.22 -25.61 -4.65
CA ALA A 293 1.13 -24.89 -5.53
C ALA A 293 0.44 -23.79 -6.38
N ASP A 294 -0.82 -24.00 -6.75
CA ASP A 294 -1.60 -23.04 -7.54
C ASP A 294 -2.30 -21.95 -6.71
N CYS A 295 -2.18 -22.01 -5.39
CA CYS A 295 -2.68 -20.99 -4.46
C CYS A 295 -1.55 -20.22 -3.77
N ALA A 296 -0.31 -20.76 -3.76
CA ALA A 296 0.82 -20.19 -3.03
C ALA A 296 1.51 -19.07 -3.82
N ILE A 297 1.55 -17.89 -3.23
CA ILE A 297 2.13 -16.67 -3.80
C ILE A 297 2.97 -15.93 -2.76
N ILE A 298 3.56 -14.83 -3.15
CA ILE A 298 4.11 -13.83 -2.23
C ILE A 298 3.02 -12.80 -1.91
N GLU A 299 3.03 -12.27 -0.71
CA GLU A 299 2.07 -11.26 -0.26
C GLU A 299 1.78 -10.21 -1.34
N PRO A 300 0.50 -9.97 -1.69
CA PRO A 300 0.11 -8.96 -2.66
C PRO A 300 0.32 -7.53 -2.14
N SER A 301 0.38 -6.57 -3.07
CA SER A 301 0.64 -5.15 -2.75
C SER A 301 -0.42 -4.51 -1.84
N VAL A 302 -1.64 -5.06 -1.78
CA VAL A 302 -2.68 -4.62 -0.85
C VAL A 302 -2.28 -4.79 0.62
N VAL A 303 -1.42 -5.78 0.94
CA VAL A 303 -0.89 -5.97 2.29
C VAL A 303 0.09 -4.86 2.67
N ASP A 304 0.86 -4.32 1.71
CA ASP A 304 1.75 -3.17 1.96
C ASP A 304 0.94 -1.92 2.34
N HIS A 305 -0.21 -1.71 1.66
CA HIS A 305 -1.10 -0.60 2.04
C HIS A 305 -1.67 -0.80 3.45
N TYR A 306 -2.13 -2.01 3.78
CA TYR A 306 -2.65 -2.34 5.10
C TYR A 306 -1.63 -2.08 6.21
N GLU A 307 -0.39 -2.57 6.06
CA GLU A 307 0.68 -2.37 7.05
C GLU A 307 1.04 -0.89 7.21
N TRP A 308 1.16 -0.18 6.11
CA TRP A 308 1.43 1.26 6.13
C TRP A 308 0.30 2.07 6.77
N LEU A 309 -0.96 1.75 6.47
CA LEU A 309 -2.15 2.39 7.02
C LEU A 309 -2.14 2.32 8.55
N LEU A 310 -1.93 1.11 9.10
CA LEU A 310 -1.92 0.92 10.54
C LEU A 310 -0.75 1.64 11.22
N GLN A 311 0.48 1.49 10.72
CA GLN A 311 1.65 2.16 11.28
C GLN A 311 1.48 3.68 11.24
N THR A 312 0.94 4.22 10.16
CA THR A 312 0.72 5.66 9.97
C THR A 312 -0.28 6.21 10.97
N ILE A 313 -1.37 5.49 11.23
CA ILE A 313 -2.39 5.90 12.22
C ILE A 313 -1.85 5.72 13.63
N GLU A 314 -1.27 4.56 13.96
CA GLU A 314 -0.83 4.23 15.31
C GLU A 314 0.27 5.19 15.80
N TRP A 315 1.17 5.60 14.94
CA TRP A 315 2.26 6.51 15.31
C TRP A 315 2.07 7.96 14.89
N ALA A 316 0.98 8.27 14.22
CA ALA A 316 0.66 9.59 13.67
C ALA A 316 1.85 10.19 12.91
N THR A 317 2.44 9.39 12.00
CA THR A 317 3.59 9.81 11.18
C THR A 317 3.58 9.14 9.81
N GLN A 318 4.05 9.87 8.80
CA GLN A 318 4.35 9.33 7.47
C GLN A 318 5.71 8.62 7.43
N ASN A 319 6.49 8.70 8.53
CA ASN A 319 7.79 8.06 8.68
C ASN A 319 7.81 7.09 9.87
N PRO A 320 7.22 5.90 9.76
CA PRO A 320 7.23 4.88 10.82
C PRO A 320 8.64 4.47 11.24
N GLN A 321 9.62 4.57 10.33
CA GLN A 321 11.02 4.25 10.59
C GLN A 321 11.63 5.11 11.73
N THR A 322 11.11 6.32 11.98
CA THR A 322 11.54 7.13 13.13
C THR A 322 11.12 6.55 14.48
N LYS A 323 10.20 5.60 14.50
CA LYS A 323 9.78 4.89 15.71
C LYS A 323 10.54 3.58 15.88
N MET A 324 10.88 2.96 14.76
CA MET A 324 11.51 1.65 14.73
C MET A 324 12.30 1.51 13.42
N ASP A 325 13.63 1.57 13.49
CA ASP A 325 14.50 1.60 12.29
C ASP A 325 14.43 0.31 11.47
N GLY A 326 14.40 -0.82 12.15
CA GLY A 326 14.60 -2.12 11.54
C GLY A 326 16.06 -2.39 11.11
N ALA A 327 16.29 -3.52 10.45
CA ALA A 327 17.60 -3.89 9.92
C ALA A 327 17.81 -3.19 8.56
N VAL A 328 18.35 -1.98 8.57
CA VAL A 328 18.50 -1.11 7.39
C VAL A 328 19.89 -0.49 7.23
N SER A 329 20.71 -0.42 8.32
CA SER A 329 22.04 0.22 8.35
C SER A 329 23.12 -0.79 8.71
N MET A 330 23.25 -1.85 7.91
CA MET A 330 24.13 -2.98 8.18
C MET A 330 25.45 -2.85 7.43
N ALA A 331 26.47 -3.60 7.87
CA ALA A 331 27.80 -3.63 7.25
C ALA A 331 27.72 -4.22 5.84
N TYR A 332 27.93 -3.39 4.82
CA TYR A 332 27.84 -3.79 3.43
C TYR A 332 28.72 -2.89 2.54
N ALA A 333 30.03 -3.04 2.68
CA ALA A 333 31.00 -2.25 1.91
C ALA A 333 32.17 -3.10 1.40
N ALA A 334 32.71 -2.75 0.25
CA ALA A 334 33.86 -3.44 -0.37
C ALA A 334 35.13 -3.39 0.54
N GLY A 335 35.25 -2.37 1.37
CA GLY A 335 36.38 -2.23 2.31
C GLY A 335 36.22 -2.99 3.64
N ASP A 336 35.10 -3.66 3.87
CA ASP A 336 34.88 -4.46 5.07
C ASP A 336 35.58 -5.82 4.92
N THR A 337 36.89 -5.86 5.19
CA THR A 337 37.75 -7.04 5.00
C THR A 337 38.15 -7.68 6.32
N ILE A 338 38.40 -8.98 6.27
CA ILE A 338 39.02 -9.75 7.33
C ILE A 338 40.47 -9.27 7.51
N TYR A 339 40.97 -9.19 8.75
CA TYR A 339 42.31 -8.72 9.05
C TYR A 339 43.36 -9.85 9.07
N LEU A 340 43.06 -10.98 9.73
CA LEU A 340 43.93 -12.14 9.80
C LEU A 340 43.48 -13.25 8.88
N ASP A 341 44.46 -14.01 8.35
CA ASP A 341 44.13 -15.26 7.66
C ASP A 341 43.38 -16.21 8.60
N ALA A 342 42.41 -16.92 8.02
CA ALA A 342 41.67 -17.97 8.73
C ALA A 342 41.62 -19.21 7.82
N THR A 343 41.78 -20.39 8.41
CA THR A 343 41.71 -21.65 7.68
C THR A 343 40.72 -22.58 8.36
N ASN A 344 39.60 -22.88 7.66
CA ASN A 344 38.55 -23.76 8.17
C ASN A 344 38.13 -23.45 9.62
N ALA A 345 37.88 -22.16 9.90
CA ALA A 345 37.63 -21.64 11.24
C ALA A 345 36.18 -21.14 11.41
N ASN A 346 35.67 -21.21 12.63
CA ASN A 346 34.39 -20.62 13.05
C ASN A 346 34.59 -19.22 13.66
N SER A 347 35.71 -18.58 13.42
CA SER A 347 35.93 -17.19 13.77
C SER A 347 36.85 -16.50 12.78
N VAL A 348 36.69 -15.18 12.67
CA VAL A 348 37.56 -14.29 11.91
C VAL A 348 37.91 -13.07 12.75
N VAL A 349 39.05 -12.41 12.42
CA VAL A 349 39.48 -11.18 13.09
C VAL A 349 39.35 -10.02 12.09
N CYS A 350 38.74 -8.94 12.56
CA CYS A 350 38.60 -7.68 11.81
C CYS A 350 39.24 -6.53 12.63
N THR A 351 39.57 -5.43 11.96
CA THR A 351 39.87 -4.19 12.71
C THR A 351 38.65 -3.77 13.54
N GLY A 352 38.86 -3.02 14.62
CA GLY A 352 37.74 -2.53 15.45
C GLY A 352 36.74 -1.73 14.66
N ALA A 353 37.19 -0.87 13.74
CA ALA A 353 36.32 -0.07 12.88
C ALA A 353 35.38 -0.91 12.00
N ILE A 354 35.81 -2.09 11.54
CA ILE A 354 34.98 -3.02 10.77
C ILE A 354 34.12 -3.88 11.71
N GLY A 355 34.74 -4.50 12.73
CA GLY A 355 34.04 -5.42 13.62
C GLY A 355 32.90 -4.77 14.42
N ASP A 356 33.01 -3.48 14.77
CA ASP A 356 31.98 -2.72 15.49
C ASP A 356 30.73 -2.38 14.62
N LYS A 357 30.80 -2.63 13.32
CA LYS A 357 29.62 -2.53 12.42
C LYS A 357 28.65 -3.69 12.62
N PHE A 358 29.11 -4.84 13.10
CA PHE A 358 28.34 -6.06 13.27
C PHE A 358 27.76 -6.17 14.68
N VAL A 359 26.77 -7.03 14.82
CA VAL A 359 26.11 -7.35 16.10
C VAL A 359 25.90 -8.86 16.23
N VAL A 360 25.82 -9.35 17.47
CA VAL A 360 25.52 -10.77 17.75
C VAL A 360 24.11 -11.11 17.26
N GLY A 361 23.94 -12.30 16.72
CA GLY A 361 22.68 -12.80 16.13
C GLY A 361 22.53 -12.48 14.63
N GLN A 362 23.35 -11.56 14.11
CA GLN A 362 23.30 -11.16 12.71
C GLN A 362 23.85 -12.23 11.77
N SER A 363 23.20 -12.43 10.64
CA SER A 363 23.74 -13.26 9.56
C SER A 363 24.79 -12.53 8.76
N ILE A 364 25.86 -13.25 8.38
CA ILE A 364 26.99 -12.75 7.61
C ILE A 364 27.33 -13.68 6.44
N TYR A 365 28.00 -13.10 5.44
CA TYR A 365 28.68 -13.81 4.39
C TYR A 365 30.15 -13.43 4.36
N ILE A 366 31.02 -14.43 4.29
CA ILE A 366 32.47 -14.29 4.17
C ILE A 366 32.88 -14.81 2.80
N GLY A 367 33.47 -13.96 1.94
CA GLY A 367 33.78 -14.33 0.58
C GLY A 367 34.58 -13.28 -0.19
N ALA A 368 34.78 -13.50 -1.49
CA ALA A 368 35.64 -12.65 -2.31
C ALA A 368 35.13 -11.20 -2.44
N THR A 369 33.82 -10.99 -2.50
CA THR A 369 33.23 -9.65 -2.55
C THR A 369 31.99 -9.55 -1.65
N HIS A 370 31.74 -8.36 -1.09
CA HIS A 370 30.56 -8.08 -0.26
C HIS A 370 29.24 -8.27 -1.04
N SER A 371 29.25 -8.05 -2.36
CA SER A 371 28.05 -8.09 -3.21
C SER A 371 27.73 -9.46 -3.79
N THR A 372 28.54 -10.49 -3.52
CA THR A 372 28.30 -11.84 -4.04
C THR A 372 26.92 -12.35 -3.64
N THR A 373 26.15 -12.80 -4.62
CA THR A 373 24.95 -13.61 -4.39
C THR A 373 25.40 -15.07 -4.33
N PRO A 374 25.33 -15.72 -3.14
CA PRO A 374 25.76 -17.11 -3.02
C PRO A 374 24.77 -18.06 -3.69
N SER A 375 25.16 -19.33 -3.85
CA SER A 375 24.31 -20.36 -4.46
C SER A 375 23.11 -20.78 -3.58
N GLY A 376 23.08 -20.38 -2.32
CA GLY A 376 21.99 -20.64 -1.38
C GLY A 376 22.26 -20.02 -0.01
N VAL A 377 21.27 -20.12 0.86
CA VAL A 377 21.31 -19.58 2.23
C VAL A 377 22.28 -20.32 3.17
N ASP A 378 22.66 -21.54 2.84
CA ASP A 378 23.63 -22.35 3.60
C ASP A 378 25.06 -21.75 3.58
N ALA A 379 25.30 -20.78 2.68
CA ALA A 379 26.53 -19.99 2.67
C ALA A 379 26.57 -18.92 3.76
N TYR A 380 25.46 -18.69 4.49
CA TYR A 380 25.41 -17.72 5.58
C TYR A 380 25.88 -18.35 6.90
N ASN A 381 26.48 -17.51 7.73
CA ASN A 381 26.84 -17.81 9.12
C ASN A 381 26.11 -16.83 10.04
N VAL A 382 25.87 -17.21 11.29
CA VAL A 382 25.26 -16.32 12.29
C VAL A 382 26.28 -16.01 13.37
N ILE A 383 26.48 -14.73 13.68
CA ILE A 383 27.42 -14.29 14.70
C ILE A 383 26.92 -14.71 16.08
N THR A 384 27.77 -15.43 16.81
CA THR A 384 27.51 -15.89 18.17
C THR A 384 28.26 -15.07 19.25
N ALA A 385 29.40 -14.47 18.89
CA ALA A 385 30.15 -13.57 19.78
C ALA A 385 30.96 -12.54 18.99
N ILE A 386 31.16 -11.38 19.58
CA ILE A 386 32.07 -10.33 19.11
C ILE A 386 32.92 -9.90 20.33
N GLU A 387 34.21 -10.20 20.31
CA GLU A 387 35.10 -9.95 21.43
C GLU A 387 36.24 -9.01 21.02
N LYS A 388 36.66 -8.13 21.94
CA LYS A 388 37.89 -7.37 21.73
C LYS A 388 39.08 -8.32 21.73
N CYS A 389 40.02 -8.11 20.81
CA CYS A 389 41.26 -8.89 20.72
C CYS A 389 42.43 -8.01 20.28
N ASP A 390 43.63 -8.51 20.45
CA ASP A 390 44.85 -7.91 19.91
C ASP A 390 45.04 -8.24 18.40
N ALA A 391 46.10 -7.77 17.79
CA ALA A 391 46.42 -7.99 16.38
C ALA A 391 46.73 -9.46 16.03
N THR A 392 46.90 -10.34 17.02
CA THR A 392 47.11 -11.79 16.83
C THR A 392 45.80 -12.58 16.93
N GLY A 393 44.69 -11.91 17.29
CA GLY A 393 43.39 -12.53 17.53
C GLY A 393 43.21 -13.10 18.94
N THR A 394 44.16 -12.83 19.86
CA THR A 394 44.06 -13.21 21.28
C THR A 394 43.08 -12.26 21.99
N VAL A 395 42.05 -12.81 22.62
CA VAL A 395 41.01 -12.03 23.34
C VAL A 395 41.64 -11.19 24.45
N SER A 396 41.37 -9.89 24.46
CA SER A 396 41.90 -8.91 25.40
C SER A 396 40.96 -7.73 25.57
N SER A 397 40.66 -7.34 26.80
CA SER A 397 39.77 -6.20 27.09
C SER A 397 40.28 -4.85 26.55
N SER A 398 41.59 -4.70 26.38
CA SER A 398 42.25 -3.54 25.81
C SER A 398 42.47 -3.65 24.28
N GLY A 399 42.07 -4.76 23.67
CA GLY A 399 42.26 -5.02 22.24
C GLY A 399 41.52 -4.03 21.33
N THR A 400 42.18 -3.63 20.24
CA THR A 400 41.64 -2.70 19.24
C THR A 400 41.04 -3.39 18.04
N TYR A 401 41.17 -4.71 17.93
CA TYR A 401 40.55 -5.57 16.93
C TYR A 401 39.31 -6.24 17.50
N ARG A 402 38.55 -6.92 16.60
CA ARG A 402 37.36 -7.71 16.96
C ARG A 402 37.52 -9.12 16.42
N LYS A 403 37.41 -10.10 17.31
CA LYS A 403 37.22 -11.51 16.99
C LYS A 403 35.74 -11.77 16.86
N ILE A 404 35.27 -12.09 15.66
CA ILE A 404 33.87 -12.43 15.34
C ILE A 404 33.78 -13.95 15.26
N THR A 405 33.10 -14.55 16.22
CA THR A 405 32.79 -15.99 16.25
C THR A 405 31.41 -16.22 15.70
N PHE A 406 31.23 -17.29 14.95
CA PHE A 406 29.97 -17.60 14.27
C PHE A 406 29.70 -19.11 14.24
N ASP A 407 28.43 -19.46 14.10
CA ASP A 407 27.97 -20.84 13.88
C ASP A 407 27.96 -21.20 12.39
N GLY A 408 27.59 -22.45 12.10
CA GLY A 408 27.45 -22.99 10.75
C GLY A 408 28.78 -23.44 10.14
N THR A 409 28.86 -23.41 8.83
CA THR A 409 30.02 -23.92 8.09
C THR A 409 31.29 -23.12 8.39
N PRO A 410 32.40 -23.77 8.82
CA PRO A 410 33.69 -23.08 8.98
C PRO A 410 34.16 -22.43 7.68
N ARG A 411 34.84 -21.28 7.79
CA ARG A 411 35.28 -20.47 6.64
C ARG A 411 36.81 -20.35 6.59
N SER A 412 37.29 -20.27 5.36
CA SER A 412 38.68 -19.85 5.09
C SER A 412 38.66 -18.43 4.53
N ALA A 413 39.59 -17.60 4.98
CA ALA A 413 39.68 -16.20 4.60
C ALA A 413 41.15 -15.76 4.52
N THR A 414 41.46 -14.86 3.60
CA THR A 414 42.76 -14.21 3.47
C THR A 414 42.65 -12.77 3.96
N GLY A 415 43.49 -12.40 4.89
CA GLY A 415 43.56 -11.07 5.47
C GLY A 415 43.77 -9.98 4.42
N GLY A 416 43.05 -8.87 4.56
CA GLY A 416 43.12 -7.74 3.64
C GLY A 416 42.40 -7.90 2.32
N THR A 417 41.93 -9.12 1.97
CA THR A 417 41.27 -9.40 0.68
C THR A 417 39.88 -10.01 0.80
N THR A 418 39.70 -10.98 1.69
CA THR A 418 38.37 -11.59 1.90
C THR A 418 37.46 -10.61 2.60
N THR A 419 36.25 -10.39 2.05
CA THR A 419 35.25 -9.50 2.63
C THR A 419 34.36 -10.23 3.64
N ILE A 420 33.90 -9.48 4.64
CA ILE A 420 32.81 -9.87 5.53
C ILE A 420 31.65 -8.88 5.34
N SER A 421 30.45 -9.38 5.18
CA SER A 421 29.27 -8.52 4.92
C SER A 421 28.03 -9.08 5.56
N SER A 422 27.13 -8.17 5.96
CA SER A 422 25.84 -8.51 6.52
C SER A 422 24.96 -9.24 5.50
N ARG A 423 24.11 -10.11 6.03
CA ARG A 423 23.06 -10.82 5.28
C ARG A 423 21.76 -10.75 6.05
N PRO A 424 20.62 -11.08 5.39
CA PRO A 424 19.32 -11.04 6.05
C PRO A 424 19.32 -11.85 7.35
N TRP A 425 18.74 -11.25 8.39
CA TRP A 425 18.52 -11.92 9.66
C TRP A 425 17.65 -13.16 9.47
N LYS A 426 17.87 -14.17 10.28
CA LYS A 426 16.95 -15.32 10.35
C LYS A 426 15.58 -14.87 10.84
N THR A 427 14.56 -15.55 10.37
CA THR A 427 13.20 -15.46 10.90
C THR A 427 13.19 -15.79 12.40
N GLY A 428 12.32 -15.14 13.17
CA GLY A 428 12.27 -15.31 14.63
C GLY A 428 13.30 -14.50 15.40
N SER A 429 14.08 -13.66 14.72
CA SER A 429 15.11 -12.82 15.38
C SER A 429 14.53 -11.74 16.28
N CYS A 430 13.22 -11.45 16.23
CA CYS A 430 12.52 -10.55 17.14
C CYS A 430 11.91 -11.25 18.37
N ALA A 431 12.17 -12.54 18.59
CA ALA A 431 11.53 -13.31 19.67
C ALA A 431 11.84 -12.78 21.08
N SER A 432 12.95 -12.05 21.29
CA SER A 432 13.30 -11.45 22.57
C SER A 432 12.58 -10.13 22.88
N VAL A 433 11.88 -9.53 21.90
CA VAL A 433 11.15 -8.27 22.10
C VAL A 433 10.03 -8.47 23.13
N LEU A 434 9.99 -7.60 24.13
CA LEU A 434 8.92 -7.62 25.14
C LEU A 434 7.65 -6.96 24.56
N GLY A 435 6.68 -7.79 24.19
CA GLY A 435 5.42 -7.39 23.53
C GLY A 435 5.39 -7.75 22.04
N HIS A 436 4.53 -7.08 21.31
CA HIS A 436 4.22 -7.40 19.90
C HIS A 436 4.81 -6.40 18.88
N THR A 437 5.50 -5.37 19.35
CA THR A 437 6.05 -4.29 18.50
C THR A 437 7.37 -3.79 19.07
N GLY A 438 8.44 -3.81 18.28
CA GLY A 438 9.75 -3.35 18.68
C GLY A 438 10.89 -4.02 17.94
N SER A 439 12.11 -3.73 18.36
CA SER A 439 13.34 -4.36 17.88
C SER A 439 14.14 -4.94 19.06
N PRO A 440 14.84 -6.06 18.90
CA PRO A 440 15.78 -6.51 19.90
C PRO A 440 16.83 -5.42 20.15
N VAL A 441 17.19 -5.16 21.40
CA VAL A 441 18.24 -4.25 21.84
C VAL A 441 17.96 -2.76 21.52
N SER A 442 17.59 -2.38 20.30
CA SER A 442 17.47 -0.97 19.91
C SER A 442 16.52 -0.75 18.74
N ASN A 443 15.62 0.22 18.89
CA ASN A 443 14.71 0.70 17.85
C ASN A 443 15.30 1.81 16.95
N SER A 444 16.54 2.25 17.19
CA SER A 444 17.12 3.43 16.52
C SER A 444 18.56 3.23 16.03
N SER A 445 19.07 2.00 16.03
CA SER A 445 20.44 1.70 15.56
C SER A 445 20.53 1.33 14.09
N GLY A 446 19.41 0.96 13.46
CA GLY A 446 19.36 0.43 12.10
C GLY A 446 19.98 -0.96 11.94
N LYS A 447 20.43 -1.60 13.02
CA LYS A 447 21.18 -2.86 12.96
C LYS A 447 20.34 -4.10 13.27
N TYR A 448 19.22 -3.95 13.96
CA TYR A 448 18.39 -5.06 14.41
C TYR A 448 17.13 -5.19 13.58
N PRO A 449 16.60 -6.41 13.39
CA PRO A 449 15.29 -6.60 12.80
C PRO A 449 14.22 -5.94 13.66
N CYS A 450 13.05 -5.71 13.12
CA CYS A 450 11.94 -5.14 13.85
C CYS A 450 10.67 -5.97 13.67
N MET A 451 9.76 -5.84 14.62
CA MET A 451 8.45 -6.49 14.59
C MET A 451 7.37 -5.44 14.84
N TYR A 452 6.35 -5.46 14.00
CA TYR A 452 5.15 -4.63 14.16
C TYR A 452 3.92 -5.52 14.32
N ARG A 453 3.32 -5.44 15.49
CA ARG A 453 2.12 -6.23 15.86
C ARG A 453 2.25 -7.69 15.44
N TRP A 454 3.32 -8.33 15.94
CA TRP A 454 3.75 -9.70 15.72
C TRP A 454 4.38 -10.00 14.35
N ARG A 455 4.24 -9.16 13.33
CA ARG A 455 4.86 -9.40 12.03
C ARG A 455 6.28 -8.89 12.00
N GLU A 456 7.24 -9.76 11.67
CA GLU A 456 8.65 -9.38 11.51
C GLU A 456 8.91 -8.62 10.20
N ASN A 457 9.87 -7.72 10.27
CA ASN A 457 10.41 -6.97 9.15
C ASN A 457 9.35 -6.33 8.25
N PRO A 458 8.46 -5.45 8.80
CA PRO A 458 7.53 -4.68 7.99
C PRO A 458 8.25 -3.84 6.93
N TYR A 459 9.53 -3.56 7.15
CA TYR A 459 10.51 -2.98 6.21
C TYR A 459 11.94 -3.33 6.67
N GLY A 460 12.93 -3.10 5.78
CA GLY A 460 14.31 -3.51 6.02
C GLY A 460 14.52 -5.02 5.80
N ASN A 461 15.60 -5.56 6.32
CA ASN A 461 16.07 -6.93 6.18
C ASN A 461 16.19 -7.40 4.72
N ILE A 462 15.08 -7.68 4.03
CA ILE A 462 15.03 -8.13 2.63
C ILE A 462 13.94 -7.39 1.85
N ASN A 463 14.23 -6.99 0.61
CA ASN A 463 13.22 -6.42 -0.29
C ASN A 463 12.14 -7.45 -0.59
N LYS A 464 10.90 -7.11 -0.37
CA LYS A 464 9.75 -7.90 -0.78
C LYS A 464 9.52 -7.77 -2.29
N THR A 465 9.57 -8.87 -3.02
CA THR A 465 9.19 -8.96 -4.42
C THR A 465 7.66 -8.86 -4.55
N CYS A 466 7.16 -7.85 -5.28
CA CYS A 466 5.75 -7.74 -5.61
C CYS A 466 5.47 -8.58 -6.86
N LEU A 467 4.72 -9.68 -6.71
CA LEU A 467 4.37 -10.50 -7.86
C LEU A 467 3.27 -9.85 -8.71
N ASP A 468 2.46 -9.01 -8.12
CA ASP A 468 1.27 -8.36 -8.67
C ASP A 468 1.52 -6.97 -9.28
N LEU A 469 2.74 -6.44 -9.23
CA LEU A 469 3.06 -5.09 -9.69
C LEU A 469 4.33 -5.06 -10.55
N MET A 470 4.23 -4.48 -11.74
CA MET A 470 5.32 -4.28 -12.68
C MET A 470 5.35 -2.85 -13.20
N ASP A 471 6.51 -2.38 -13.63
CA ASP A 471 6.59 -1.18 -14.42
C ASP A 471 7.26 -1.42 -15.80
N VAL A 472 6.91 -0.56 -16.74
CA VAL A 472 7.45 -0.55 -18.10
C VAL A 472 7.89 0.85 -18.45
N ARG A 473 9.14 1.00 -18.94
CA ARG A 473 9.64 2.26 -19.48
C ARG A 473 9.16 2.44 -20.90
N VAL A 474 8.43 3.53 -21.13
CA VAL A 474 7.96 3.92 -22.47
C VAL A 474 8.71 5.16 -22.92
N ALA A 475 9.34 5.09 -24.09
CA ALA A 475 10.12 6.20 -24.65
C ALA A 475 9.24 7.42 -24.97
N VAL A 476 9.75 8.61 -24.58
CA VAL A 476 9.15 9.92 -24.91
C VAL A 476 10.30 10.82 -25.36
N GLY A 477 10.50 10.92 -26.68
CA GLY A 477 11.69 11.57 -27.23
C GLY A 477 12.98 10.86 -26.82
N SER A 478 13.88 11.57 -26.15
CA SER A 478 15.14 11.02 -25.62
C SER A 478 15.04 10.57 -24.15
N SER A 479 13.87 10.60 -23.57
CA SER A 479 13.60 10.22 -22.18
C SER A 479 12.52 9.15 -22.10
N TYR A 480 12.05 8.85 -20.92
CA TYR A 480 11.04 7.80 -20.69
C TYR A 480 10.02 8.26 -19.67
N LYS A 481 8.77 7.77 -19.77
CA LYS A 481 7.79 7.74 -18.70
C LYS A 481 7.64 6.30 -18.20
N LEU A 482 7.13 6.11 -16.99
CA LEU A 482 6.85 4.80 -16.43
C LEU A 482 5.36 4.54 -16.52
N GLN A 483 5.01 3.40 -17.12
CA GLN A 483 3.68 2.84 -17.09
C GLN A 483 3.66 1.67 -16.10
N TRP A 484 2.63 1.62 -15.27
CA TRP A 484 2.49 0.63 -14.21
C TRP A 484 1.43 -0.39 -14.59
N TYR A 485 1.74 -1.66 -14.34
CA TYR A 485 0.84 -2.79 -14.55
C TYR A 485 0.57 -3.48 -13.23
N TYR A 486 -0.69 -3.75 -12.98
CA TYR A 486 -1.16 -4.47 -11.79
C TYR A 486 -1.93 -5.72 -12.19
N ASN A 487 -1.78 -6.79 -11.44
CA ASN A 487 -2.56 -8.01 -11.61
C ASN A 487 -3.44 -8.24 -10.38
N PRO A 488 -4.74 -7.91 -10.43
CA PRO A 488 -5.65 -8.04 -9.29
C PRO A 488 -5.98 -9.50 -8.94
N ASP A 489 -5.82 -10.42 -9.89
CA ASP A 489 -6.09 -11.86 -9.73
C ASP A 489 -4.80 -12.65 -9.98
N LEU A 490 -3.80 -12.39 -9.15
CA LEU A 490 -2.52 -13.07 -9.25
C LEU A 490 -2.58 -14.43 -8.58
N THR A 491 -2.84 -15.46 -9.39
CA THR A 491 -2.69 -16.85 -9.01
C THR A 491 -1.82 -17.57 -10.03
N PRO A 492 -1.06 -18.61 -9.67
CA PRO A 492 -0.32 -19.40 -10.63
C PRO A 492 -1.20 -20.02 -11.72
N ALA A 493 -2.45 -20.35 -11.41
CA ALA A 493 -3.43 -20.82 -12.38
C ALA A 493 -3.79 -19.75 -13.43
N LYS A 494 -3.81 -18.48 -13.07
CA LYS A 494 -4.10 -17.36 -13.98
C LYS A 494 -2.88 -16.94 -14.77
N TYR A 495 -1.78 -16.73 -14.07
CA TYR A 495 -0.49 -16.36 -14.67
C TYR A 495 0.65 -16.95 -13.85
N TYR A 496 1.53 -17.68 -14.50
CA TYR A 496 2.78 -18.14 -13.93
C TYR A 496 3.91 -17.98 -14.95
N PRO A 497 5.03 -17.34 -14.58
CA PRO A 497 6.09 -17.05 -15.52
C PRO A 497 6.75 -18.32 -16.06
N SER A 498 6.87 -18.43 -17.38
CA SER A 498 7.49 -19.60 -18.05
C SER A 498 9.01 -19.69 -17.87
N SER A 499 9.66 -18.57 -17.50
CA SER A 499 11.09 -18.49 -17.26
C SER A 499 11.42 -17.34 -16.31
N THR A 500 12.68 -17.25 -15.87
CA THR A 500 13.16 -16.15 -15.01
C THR A 500 13.17 -14.79 -15.70
N SER A 501 13.16 -14.74 -17.04
CA SER A 501 13.06 -13.46 -17.79
C SER A 501 11.64 -12.92 -17.91
N LYS A 502 10.65 -13.61 -17.35
CA LYS A 502 9.24 -13.26 -17.40
C LYS A 502 8.74 -12.66 -16.05
N PRO A 503 7.68 -11.79 -16.05
CA PRO A 503 6.95 -11.35 -17.23
C PRO A 503 7.75 -10.36 -18.09
N ASP A 504 7.52 -10.39 -19.40
CA ASP A 504 7.98 -9.36 -20.34
C ASP A 504 6.78 -8.54 -20.88
N ALA A 505 7.06 -7.62 -21.79
CA ALA A 505 6.02 -6.77 -22.38
C ALA A 505 4.91 -7.56 -23.11
N THR A 506 5.23 -8.74 -23.66
CA THR A 506 4.23 -9.61 -24.31
C THR A 506 3.28 -10.19 -23.26
N ASP A 507 3.80 -10.63 -22.12
CA ASP A 507 2.98 -11.16 -21.03
C ASP A 507 2.06 -10.08 -20.44
N LEU A 508 2.59 -8.87 -20.23
CA LEU A 508 1.84 -7.75 -19.65
C LEU A 508 0.70 -7.28 -20.57
N ASN A 509 0.90 -7.37 -21.88
CA ASN A 509 -0.11 -6.97 -22.88
C ASN A 509 -1.05 -8.11 -23.30
N ASN A 510 -0.86 -9.32 -22.78
CA ASN A 510 -1.77 -10.44 -23.02
C ASN A 510 -2.91 -10.42 -22.00
N ALA A 511 -4.11 -10.08 -22.46
CA ALA A 511 -5.31 -9.98 -21.60
C ALA A 511 -5.62 -11.29 -20.84
N ALA A 512 -5.25 -12.46 -21.39
CA ALA A 512 -5.45 -13.75 -20.73
C ALA A 512 -4.63 -13.91 -19.43
N ASN A 513 -3.53 -13.17 -19.29
CA ASN A 513 -2.66 -13.21 -18.12
C ASN A 513 -3.16 -12.37 -16.93
N GLY A 514 -4.24 -11.60 -17.10
CA GLY A 514 -4.87 -10.81 -16.03
C GLY A 514 -4.19 -9.47 -15.72
N TRP A 515 -3.07 -9.13 -16.35
CA TRP A 515 -2.40 -7.84 -16.15
C TRP A 515 -3.24 -6.68 -16.65
N LYS A 516 -3.30 -5.60 -15.87
CA LYS A 516 -4.01 -4.36 -16.16
C LYS A 516 -3.01 -3.21 -16.23
N LEU A 517 -3.03 -2.47 -17.34
CA LEU A 517 -2.33 -1.18 -17.41
C LEU A 517 -3.10 -0.17 -16.56
N LEU A 518 -2.45 0.37 -15.54
CA LEU A 518 -3.03 1.40 -14.69
C LEU A 518 -3.12 2.73 -15.45
N SER A 519 -4.14 3.52 -15.15
CA SER A 519 -4.30 4.87 -15.72
C SER A 519 -3.29 5.89 -15.16
N VAL A 520 -2.61 5.55 -14.04
CA VAL A 520 -1.57 6.36 -13.42
C VAL A 520 -0.21 6.09 -14.05
N GLU A 521 0.52 7.16 -14.34
CA GLU A 521 1.88 7.11 -14.89
C GLU A 521 2.85 7.93 -14.00
N THR A 522 4.14 7.56 -14.02
CA THR A 522 5.20 8.45 -13.53
C THR A 522 5.70 9.28 -14.70
N PRO A 523 5.48 10.61 -14.73
CA PRO A 523 5.83 11.46 -15.86
C PRO A 523 7.34 11.53 -16.12
N VAL A 524 7.71 11.90 -17.34
CA VAL A 524 9.10 11.98 -17.84
C VAL A 524 10.06 12.73 -16.91
N ASP A 525 9.62 13.86 -16.36
CA ASP A 525 10.46 14.69 -15.49
C ASP A 525 10.45 14.27 -14.01
N SER A 526 9.69 13.26 -13.66
CA SER A 526 9.43 12.85 -12.28
C SER A 526 9.98 11.45 -11.93
N TYR A 527 10.51 10.69 -12.90
CA TYR A 527 10.99 9.32 -12.70
C TYR A 527 12.48 9.24 -12.29
N LYS A 528 12.94 10.11 -11.45
CA LYS A 528 14.30 10.08 -10.91
C LYS A 528 14.34 9.28 -9.61
N ASP A 529 15.50 8.68 -9.34
CA ASP A 529 15.78 8.17 -8.01
C ASP A 529 15.63 9.28 -6.99
N GLY A 530 14.83 9.04 -5.95
CA GLY A 530 14.59 10.08 -4.94
C GLY A 530 13.52 9.70 -3.94
N TYR A 531 13.39 10.51 -2.89
CA TYR A 531 12.32 10.35 -1.90
C TYR A 531 10.96 10.70 -2.51
N ILE A 532 9.97 9.85 -2.25
CA ILE A 532 8.62 9.97 -2.79
C ILE A 532 7.97 11.23 -2.23
N LYS A 533 7.60 12.15 -3.12
CA LYS A 533 6.84 13.35 -2.79
C LYS A 533 5.36 13.18 -3.09
N GLU A 534 5.03 12.56 -4.21
CA GLU A 534 3.65 12.33 -4.62
C GLU A 534 3.46 10.89 -5.09
N GLU A 535 2.29 10.35 -4.78
CA GLU A 535 1.83 9.05 -5.24
C GLU A 535 0.50 9.20 -5.97
N GLY A 536 0.33 8.42 -7.02
CA GLY A 536 -0.93 8.26 -7.72
C GLY A 536 -1.44 6.83 -7.63
N ALA A 537 -2.70 6.63 -7.97
CA ALA A 537 -3.34 5.34 -8.12
C ALA A 537 -4.36 5.38 -9.27
N ASP A 538 -4.67 4.22 -9.80
CA ASP A 538 -5.80 4.02 -10.68
C ASP A 538 -7.11 4.09 -9.87
N PRO A 539 -8.17 4.76 -10.36
CA PRO A 539 -9.44 4.82 -9.63
C PRO A 539 -10.09 3.44 -9.37
N GLU A 540 -9.85 2.45 -10.24
CA GLU A 540 -10.31 1.07 -10.04
C GLU A 540 -9.50 0.34 -8.96
N TYR A 541 -8.22 0.74 -8.76
CA TYR A 541 -7.30 0.13 -7.80
C TYR A 541 -6.68 1.18 -6.87
N PRO A 542 -7.47 1.90 -6.05
CA PRO A 542 -7.02 3.09 -5.32
C PRO A 542 -5.94 2.82 -4.27
N LEU A 543 -5.78 1.58 -3.82
CA LEU A 543 -4.75 1.18 -2.84
C LEU A 543 -3.42 0.80 -3.48
N ILE A 544 -3.39 0.53 -4.79
CA ILE A 544 -2.17 0.22 -5.53
C ILE A 544 -1.52 1.53 -5.95
N ARG A 545 -0.79 2.11 -5.00
CA ARG A 545 -0.18 3.42 -5.20
C ARG A 545 1.25 3.31 -5.68
N VAL A 546 1.59 4.16 -6.64
CA VAL A 546 2.91 4.22 -7.28
C VAL A 546 3.47 5.64 -7.21
N PRO A 547 4.81 5.80 -7.15
CA PRO A 547 5.42 7.13 -7.16
C PRO A 547 5.11 7.87 -8.47
N THR A 548 4.59 9.09 -8.36
CA THR A 548 4.37 10.00 -9.51
C THR A 548 5.34 11.17 -9.50
N LEU A 549 5.91 11.54 -8.35
CA LEU A 549 6.92 12.57 -8.20
C LEU A 549 7.90 12.19 -7.10
N THR A 550 9.21 12.20 -7.42
CA THR A 550 10.31 11.94 -6.47
C THR A 550 11.19 13.16 -6.22
N SER A 551 11.04 14.23 -7.00
CA SER A 551 11.81 15.48 -6.84
C SER A 551 11.23 16.34 -5.72
N GLY A 552 12.08 16.75 -4.77
CA GLY A 552 11.72 17.64 -3.66
C GLY A 552 11.17 16.94 -2.41
N GLY A 553 11.17 15.60 -2.37
CA GLY A 553 10.99 14.80 -1.15
C GLY A 553 12.31 14.64 -0.38
N SER A 554 12.24 14.17 0.87
CA SER A 554 13.38 13.82 1.71
C SER A 554 13.01 12.74 2.72
N ALA A 555 14.01 12.17 3.41
CA ALA A 555 13.80 11.21 4.51
C ALA A 555 12.95 11.75 5.68
N SER A 556 12.60 13.01 5.69
CA SER A 556 11.81 13.66 6.75
C SER A 556 10.61 14.46 6.24
N THR A 557 10.29 14.37 4.95
CA THR A 557 9.17 15.10 4.33
C THR A 557 8.33 14.19 3.44
N TYR A 558 7.05 14.49 3.34
CA TYR A 558 6.05 13.74 2.56
C TYR A 558 5.98 12.28 3.02
N TYR A 559 6.21 11.31 2.12
CA TYR A 559 6.16 9.88 2.45
C TYR A 559 7.45 9.35 3.11
N CYS A 560 8.52 10.15 3.13
CA CYS A 560 9.82 9.85 3.75
C CYS A 560 10.57 8.64 3.19
N ASP A 561 10.00 7.87 2.31
CA ASP A 561 10.55 6.66 1.70
C ASP A 561 11.06 6.92 0.28
N TYR A 562 12.01 6.09 -0.16
CA TYR A 562 12.74 6.30 -1.42
C TYR A 562 12.19 5.44 -2.56
N ALA A 563 12.23 5.97 -3.77
CA ALA A 563 11.97 5.22 -4.99
C ALA A 563 13.23 5.13 -5.85
N ASN A 564 13.60 3.89 -6.18
CA ASN A 564 14.68 3.57 -7.11
C ASN A 564 14.08 3.30 -8.49
N LEU A 565 14.18 4.26 -9.39
CA LEU A 565 13.51 4.29 -10.70
C LEU A 565 14.53 4.51 -11.82
N VAL A 566 15.16 3.46 -12.31
CA VAL A 566 16.20 3.60 -13.34
C VAL A 566 15.64 3.89 -14.73
N ASN A 567 16.40 4.64 -15.50
CA ASN A 567 16.09 4.98 -16.89
C ASN A 567 16.62 3.88 -17.84
N SER A 568 15.78 2.94 -18.25
CA SER A 568 16.11 1.87 -19.19
C SER A 568 14.85 1.22 -19.79
N PRO A 569 14.75 1.03 -21.11
CA PRO A 569 13.52 0.66 -21.82
C PRO A 569 13.20 -0.84 -21.71
N VAL A 570 12.93 -1.36 -20.51
CA VAL A 570 12.57 -2.76 -20.26
C VAL A 570 11.53 -2.87 -19.15
N VAL A 571 10.87 -4.02 -19.07
CA VAL A 571 10.03 -4.40 -17.93
C VAL A 571 10.84 -4.50 -16.66
N ARG A 572 10.34 -3.97 -15.56
CA ARG A 572 10.98 -4.00 -14.24
C ARG A 572 10.08 -4.70 -13.23
N ALA A 573 10.68 -5.57 -12.45
CA ALA A 573 10.01 -6.15 -11.29
C ALA A 573 10.03 -5.15 -10.14
N VAL A 574 8.86 -4.88 -9.59
CA VAL A 574 8.72 -4.00 -8.43
C VAL A 574 9.05 -4.75 -7.13
N ARG A 575 9.78 -4.09 -6.26
CA ARG A 575 10.10 -4.55 -4.90
C ARG A 575 9.82 -3.44 -3.91
N ARG A 576 9.36 -3.80 -2.73
CA ARG A 576 8.98 -2.85 -1.69
C ARG A 576 9.72 -3.08 -0.38
N ARG A 577 9.54 -2.17 0.59
CA ARG A 577 9.99 -2.21 1.98
C ARG A 577 11.47 -1.91 2.20
N GLY A 578 12.32 -1.98 1.18
CA GLY A 578 13.77 -1.81 1.33
C GLY A 578 14.46 -3.03 1.96
N TYR A 579 15.78 -2.99 2.07
CA TYR A 579 16.59 -4.06 2.63
C TYR A 579 17.71 -3.51 3.54
N LEU A 580 18.48 -4.37 4.12
CA LEU A 580 19.44 -4.09 5.21
C LEU A 580 20.54 -3.04 4.91
N ASN A 581 20.64 -2.51 3.70
CA ASN A 581 21.61 -1.47 3.32
C ASN A 581 20.95 -0.19 2.77
N ASN A 582 19.63 -0.03 2.90
CA ASN A 582 18.95 1.17 2.39
C ASN A 582 18.95 2.35 3.37
N GLY A 583 19.31 2.13 4.65
CA GLY A 583 19.30 3.18 5.67
C GLY A 583 17.95 3.88 5.77
N ALA A 584 17.97 5.20 5.89
CA ALA A 584 16.77 6.03 5.96
C ALA A 584 15.92 6.04 4.67
N SER A 585 16.37 5.38 3.60
CA SER A 585 15.58 5.22 2.37
C SER A 585 14.53 4.11 2.48
N SER A 586 14.73 3.13 3.40
CA SER A 586 13.77 2.05 3.67
C SER A 586 12.51 2.58 4.33
N GLY A 587 11.43 1.84 4.19
CA GLY A 587 10.17 2.09 4.88
C GLY A 587 9.01 1.41 4.16
N PRO A 588 7.79 1.48 4.70
CA PRO A 588 6.64 0.76 4.15
C PRO A 588 6.23 1.22 2.74
N ARG A 589 6.61 2.43 2.32
CA ARG A 589 6.34 2.97 0.97
C ARG A 589 7.54 2.87 0.03
N TYR A 590 8.70 2.38 0.45
CA TYR A 590 9.87 2.18 -0.40
C TYR A 590 9.53 1.40 -1.66
N VAL A 591 10.06 1.86 -2.80
CA VAL A 591 9.88 1.22 -4.11
C VAL A 591 11.24 1.01 -4.77
N ASN A 592 11.51 -0.21 -5.22
CA ASN A 592 12.62 -0.50 -6.11
C ASN A 592 12.06 -1.10 -7.41
N ALA A 593 12.14 -0.33 -8.47
CA ALA A 593 11.78 -0.70 -9.83
C ALA A 593 12.99 -0.57 -10.76
N TYR A 594 14.18 -0.91 -10.24
CA TYR A 594 15.45 -0.76 -10.93
C TYR A 594 15.80 -1.95 -11.82
N TYR A 595 15.45 -3.17 -11.40
CA TYR A 595 15.95 -4.40 -12.01
C TYR A 595 14.87 -5.18 -12.76
N ALA A 596 15.31 -5.85 -13.85
CA ALA A 596 14.46 -6.76 -14.60
C ALA A 596 13.98 -7.95 -13.74
N PRO A 597 12.90 -8.66 -14.13
CA PRO A 597 12.42 -9.86 -13.43
C PRO A 597 13.49 -10.96 -13.29
N SER A 598 14.42 -11.07 -14.24
CA SER A 598 15.52 -12.04 -14.23
C SER A 598 16.64 -11.74 -13.23
N HIS A 599 16.69 -10.50 -12.71
CA HIS A 599 17.76 -10.14 -11.78
C HIS A 599 17.59 -10.81 -10.44
N ALA A 600 18.56 -11.65 -10.07
CA ALA A 600 18.63 -12.32 -8.78
C ALA A 600 19.62 -11.58 -7.87
N ALA A 601 19.22 -11.39 -6.61
CA ALA A 601 20.11 -10.89 -5.58
C ALA A 601 19.74 -11.49 -4.23
N TRP A 602 20.73 -11.61 -3.36
CA TRP A 602 20.57 -12.10 -1.98
C TRP A 602 19.59 -11.25 -1.14
N ALA A 603 19.25 -10.07 -1.59
CA ALA A 603 18.35 -9.12 -0.92
C ALA A 603 16.90 -9.16 -1.43
N TYR A 604 16.53 -10.08 -2.33
CA TYR A 604 15.21 -10.14 -2.95
C TYR A 604 14.46 -11.40 -2.53
N GLY A 605 13.48 -11.25 -1.68
CA GLY A 605 12.65 -12.33 -1.16
C GLY A 605 11.19 -11.93 -1.05
N GLY A 606 10.53 -12.35 0.00
CA GLY A 606 9.13 -12.01 0.26
C GLY A 606 8.58 -12.78 1.46
N ALA A 607 7.28 -12.73 1.64
CA ALA A 607 6.58 -13.48 2.66
C ALA A 607 5.51 -14.36 2.00
N LEU A 608 5.38 -15.60 2.47
CA LEU A 608 4.47 -16.60 1.91
C LEU A 608 3.02 -16.18 2.15
N PHE A 609 2.23 -16.20 1.10
CA PHE A 609 0.81 -15.88 1.16
C PHE A 609 0.00 -16.87 0.32
N PHE A 610 -1.28 -17.01 0.63
CA PHE A 610 -2.18 -17.87 -0.12
C PHE A 610 -3.34 -17.08 -0.69
N SER A 611 -3.49 -17.16 -2.01
CA SER A 611 -4.68 -16.68 -2.69
C SER A 611 -5.84 -17.58 -2.32
N GLN A 612 -6.84 -17.01 -1.66
CA GLN A 612 -8.08 -17.68 -1.31
C GLN A 612 -9.11 -17.31 -2.36
N LYS A 613 -9.71 -18.29 -3.02
CA LYS A 613 -11.02 -18.11 -3.66
C LYS A 613 -12.08 -18.27 -2.58
N GLY A 614 -13.10 -17.40 -2.64
CA GLY A 614 -14.26 -17.51 -1.79
C GLY A 614 -15.10 -18.74 -2.13
#